data_3859ca6d148d8ea7d990f864573cff96
#
_entry.id   3859ca6d148d8ea7d990f864573cff96
#
_cell.length_a   1.000
_cell.length_b   1.000
_cell.length_c   1.000
_cell.angle_alpha   90.00
_cell.angle_beta   90.00
_cell.angle_gamma   90.00
#
_symmetry.space_group_name_H-M   'P 1'
#
loop_
_entity.id
_entity.type
_entity.pdbx_description
1 polymer ?
#
loop_
_entity_poly.entity_id
_entity_poly.type
_entity_poly.pdbx_seq_one_letter_code
_entity_poly.pdbx_strand_id
1 'polypeptide(L)'
;MAFKDNTLTFSDNKIWDPIVNMEVMMDWEVPIMEKSAEFICHNKGDILELGFGMGISADYIQAQGVNSHTIIELHPQILERLNTWANGKSNVTIIEGDWSSISGLSTYDGIFLDTFGDENLDKFKDFSLSKVKTGGKITYWNNEEKEYNPYSFDLVSYDKISVNPEENMYTLIKNNYYMPKVEL
;
A
#
# COMPACT_ATOMS: atom_id res chain seq x y z
N MET A 1 -5.01 1.17 22.18
CA MET A 1 -4.59 -0.18 21.75
C MET A 1 -4.12 0.02 20.31
N ALA A 2 -2.93 -0.41 19.97
CA ALA A 2 -2.41 -0.22 18.61
C ALA A 2 -3.15 -1.16 17.63
N PHE A 3 -3.30 -0.78 16.38
CA PHE A 3 -3.98 -1.57 15.34
C PHE A 3 -3.50 -3.03 15.30
N LYS A 4 -2.20 -3.26 15.41
CA LYS A 4 -1.61 -4.61 15.41
C LYS A 4 -2.12 -5.55 16.51
N ASP A 5 -2.72 -5.01 17.57
CA ASP A 5 -3.22 -5.78 18.71
C ASP A 5 -4.71 -6.12 18.57
N ASN A 6 -5.39 -5.58 17.55
CA ASN A 6 -6.80 -5.84 17.30
C ASN A 6 -6.99 -7.23 16.66
N THR A 7 -8.16 -7.82 16.87
CA THR A 7 -8.53 -9.05 16.17
C THR A 7 -9.38 -8.69 14.97
N LEU A 8 -8.83 -8.94 13.77
CA LEU A 8 -9.51 -8.65 12.51
C LEU A 8 -10.45 -9.78 12.09
N THR A 9 -11.48 -9.42 11.35
CA THR A 9 -12.38 -10.34 10.67
C THR A 9 -12.11 -10.30 9.17
N PHE A 10 -12.04 -11.47 8.54
CA PHE A 10 -11.76 -11.63 7.12
C PHE A 10 -12.95 -12.27 6.42
N SER A 11 -13.32 -11.73 5.27
CA SER A 11 -14.26 -12.32 4.32
C SER A 11 -13.64 -12.32 2.92
N ASP A 12 -14.38 -12.80 1.92
CA ASP A 12 -13.89 -12.84 0.54
C ASP A 12 -13.73 -11.44 -0.06
N ASN A 13 -14.49 -10.47 0.44
CA ASN A 13 -14.55 -9.11 -0.11
C ASN A 13 -13.98 -8.01 0.79
N LYS A 14 -13.61 -8.32 2.05
CA LYS A 14 -13.04 -7.30 2.95
C LYS A 14 -12.29 -7.84 4.16
N ILE A 15 -11.45 -6.97 4.70
CA ILE A 15 -10.90 -7.06 6.05
C ILE A 15 -11.61 -6.01 6.90
N TRP A 16 -12.10 -6.42 8.06
CA TRP A 16 -12.85 -5.58 9.00
C TRP A 16 -12.19 -5.58 10.37
N ASP A 17 -12.02 -4.39 10.94
CA ASP A 17 -11.60 -4.22 12.33
C ASP A 17 -12.82 -3.94 13.23
N PRO A 18 -13.30 -4.91 14.00
CA PRO A 18 -14.47 -4.74 14.86
C PRO A 18 -14.24 -3.84 16.08
N ILE A 19 -12.98 -3.58 16.44
CA ILE A 19 -12.64 -2.74 17.60
C ILE A 19 -12.88 -1.26 17.28
N VAL A 20 -12.45 -0.82 16.11
CA VAL A 20 -12.67 0.56 15.63
C VAL A 20 -13.92 0.67 14.76
N ASN A 21 -14.53 -0.47 14.41
CA ASN A 21 -15.72 -0.59 13.56
C ASN A 21 -15.50 0.03 12.15
N MET A 22 -14.39 -0.35 11.51
CA MET A 22 -13.99 0.18 10.20
C MET A 22 -13.47 -0.92 9.28
N GLU A 23 -13.65 -0.71 7.97
CA GLU A 23 -12.98 -1.51 6.93
C GLU A 23 -11.49 -1.18 6.92
N VAL A 24 -10.66 -2.24 6.90
CA VAL A 24 -9.21 -2.13 6.71
C VAL A 24 -8.88 -2.12 5.21
N MET A 25 -9.54 -2.97 4.43
CA MET A 25 -9.43 -3.06 2.99
C MET A 25 -10.65 -3.75 2.39
N MET A 26 -11.03 -3.40 1.17
CA MET A 26 -12.21 -3.94 0.47
C MET A 26 -11.91 -4.24 -1.01
N ASP A 27 -12.65 -5.16 -1.60
CA ASP A 27 -12.48 -5.59 -3.00
C ASP A 27 -12.79 -4.50 -4.03
N TRP A 28 -13.61 -3.49 -3.71
CA TRP A 28 -13.86 -2.35 -4.58
C TRP A 28 -12.59 -1.51 -4.87
N GLU A 29 -11.53 -1.69 -4.07
CA GLU A 29 -10.24 -1.02 -4.23
C GLU A 29 -9.39 -1.61 -5.36
N VAL A 30 -9.80 -2.76 -5.93
CA VAL A 30 -9.08 -3.45 -7.03
C VAL A 30 -8.60 -2.52 -8.14
N PRO A 31 -9.42 -1.61 -8.71
CA PRO A 31 -8.95 -0.71 -9.79
C PRO A 31 -7.85 0.26 -9.33
N ILE A 32 -7.86 0.62 -8.05
CA ILE A 32 -6.83 1.50 -7.45
C ILE A 32 -5.52 0.74 -7.32
N MET A 33 -5.57 -0.48 -6.77
CA MET A 33 -4.40 -1.33 -6.56
C MET A 33 -3.73 -1.70 -7.88
N GLU A 34 -4.54 -2.02 -8.90
CA GLU A 34 -4.05 -2.28 -10.26
C GLU A 34 -3.27 -1.08 -10.83
N LYS A 35 -3.86 0.12 -10.77
CA LYS A 35 -3.22 1.34 -11.28
C LYS A 35 -1.99 1.74 -10.48
N SER A 36 -2.02 1.58 -9.16
CA SER A 36 -0.87 1.83 -8.30
C SER A 36 0.29 0.90 -8.65
N ALA A 37 0.03 -0.40 -8.82
CA ALA A 37 1.02 -1.38 -9.23
C ALA A 37 1.59 -1.06 -10.63
N GLU A 38 0.74 -0.77 -11.63
CA GLU A 38 1.19 -0.36 -12.97
C GLU A 38 2.14 0.84 -12.92
N PHE A 39 1.83 1.84 -12.09
CA PHE A 39 2.61 3.06 -11.99
C PHE A 39 3.99 2.81 -11.38
N ILE A 40 4.08 2.13 -10.23
CA ILE A 40 5.35 1.90 -9.54
C ILE A 40 6.23 0.84 -10.20
N CYS A 41 5.65 -0.09 -10.95
CA CYS A 41 6.38 -1.17 -11.63
C CYS A 41 6.86 -0.78 -13.03
N HIS A 42 6.94 0.50 -13.35
CA HIS A 42 7.23 1.07 -14.69
C HIS A 42 8.46 0.47 -15.41
N ASN A 43 9.48 0.04 -14.68
CA ASN A 43 10.70 -0.56 -15.20
C ASN A 43 10.90 -2.02 -14.76
N LYS A 44 9.91 -2.61 -14.08
CA LYS A 44 9.98 -3.98 -13.51
C LYS A 44 11.13 -4.20 -12.53
N GLY A 45 11.55 -3.15 -11.86
CA GLY A 45 12.70 -3.14 -10.96
C GLY A 45 12.37 -3.71 -9.58
N ASP A 46 12.99 -3.12 -8.56
CA ASP A 46 12.82 -3.51 -7.16
C ASP A 46 11.70 -2.69 -6.53
N ILE A 47 10.70 -3.34 -5.96
CA ILE A 47 9.50 -2.71 -5.43
C ILE A 47 9.43 -2.87 -3.91
N LEU A 48 9.04 -1.78 -3.23
CA LEU A 48 8.70 -1.75 -1.82
C LEU A 48 7.21 -1.48 -1.64
N GLU A 49 6.53 -2.37 -0.96
CA GLU A 49 5.14 -2.25 -0.54
C GLU A 49 5.06 -2.15 0.98
N LEU A 50 4.37 -1.13 1.47
CA LEU A 50 4.13 -0.87 2.88
C LEU A 50 2.66 -1.12 3.18
N GLY A 51 2.38 -2.22 3.89
CA GLY A 51 1.06 -2.81 4.07
C GLY A 51 0.75 -3.86 2.99
N PHE A 52 0.13 -4.98 3.40
CA PHE A 52 -0.26 -6.06 2.47
C PHE A 52 -1.78 -6.17 2.30
N GLY A 53 -2.53 -5.93 3.37
CA GLY A 53 -3.98 -6.00 3.37
C GLY A 53 -4.54 -7.33 2.86
N MET A 54 -5.35 -7.25 1.81
CA MET A 54 -5.90 -8.43 1.11
C MET A 54 -4.92 -9.04 0.10
N GLY A 55 -3.79 -8.39 -0.18
CA GLY A 55 -2.81 -8.81 -1.17
C GLY A 55 -3.16 -8.43 -2.61
N ILE A 56 -4.14 -7.56 -2.81
CA ILE A 56 -4.61 -7.16 -4.15
C ILE A 56 -3.49 -6.45 -4.92
N SER A 57 -2.88 -5.43 -4.32
CA SER A 57 -1.73 -4.72 -4.90
C SER A 57 -0.55 -5.66 -5.14
N ALA A 58 -0.27 -6.54 -4.19
CA ALA A 58 0.81 -7.51 -4.29
C ALA A 58 0.64 -8.48 -5.46
N ASP A 59 -0.58 -8.93 -5.75
CA ASP A 59 -0.89 -9.75 -6.93
C ASP A 59 -0.61 -8.98 -8.23
N TYR A 60 -1.05 -7.72 -8.33
CA TYR A 60 -0.79 -6.89 -9.51
C TYR A 60 0.70 -6.56 -9.68
N ILE A 61 1.43 -6.28 -8.59
CA ILE A 61 2.89 -6.07 -8.62
C ILE A 61 3.59 -7.33 -9.16
N GLN A 62 3.25 -8.53 -8.65
CA GLN A 62 3.82 -9.78 -9.13
C GLN A 62 3.46 -10.06 -10.60
N ALA A 63 2.26 -9.72 -11.04
CA ALA A 63 1.84 -9.86 -12.44
C ALA A 63 2.65 -8.99 -13.41
N GLN A 64 3.25 -7.87 -12.95
CA GLN A 64 4.17 -7.05 -13.75
C GLN A 64 5.52 -7.74 -14.03
N GLY A 65 5.86 -8.80 -13.29
CA GLY A 65 7.12 -9.52 -13.45
C GLY A 65 8.34 -8.71 -12.95
N VAL A 66 8.21 -8.17 -11.75
CA VAL A 66 9.24 -7.33 -11.11
C VAL A 66 10.47 -8.15 -10.68
N ASN A 67 11.62 -7.48 -10.59
CA ASN A 67 12.88 -8.09 -10.18
C ASN A 67 12.83 -8.57 -8.72
N SER A 68 12.42 -7.71 -7.82
CA SER A 68 12.19 -8.06 -6.41
C SER A 68 10.99 -7.31 -5.84
N HIS A 69 10.36 -7.90 -4.83
CA HIS A 69 9.21 -7.32 -4.15
C HIS A 69 9.40 -7.47 -2.63
N THR A 70 9.70 -6.38 -1.96
CA THR A 70 9.80 -6.33 -0.50
C THR A 70 8.47 -5.82 0.05
N ILE A 71 7.88 -6.56 0.99
CA ILE A 71 6.63 -6.21 1.64
C ILE A 71 6.87 -6.07 3.14
N ILE A 72 6.53 -4.92 3.70
CA ILE A 72 6.59 -4.67 5.14
C ILE A 72 5.17 -4.68 5.69
N GLU A 73 4.92 -5.55 6.66
CA GLU A 73 3.61 -5.71 7.29
C GLU A 73 3.77 -5.79 8.81
N LEU A 74 2.85 -5.16 9.52
CA LEU A 74 2.89 -5.08 10.98
C LEU A 74 1.88 -6.02 11.66
N HIS A 75 0.70 -6.24 11.04
CA HIS A 75 -0.41 -6.93 11.69
C HIS A 75 -0.24 -8.46 11.63
N PRO A 76 -0.23 -9.18 12.78
CA PRO A 76 0.07 -10.62 12.81
C PRO A 76 -0.85 -11.49 11.93
N GLN A 77 -2.16 -11.21 11.94
CA GLN A 77 -3.12 -11.98 11.13
C GLN A 77 -2.96 -11.72 9.62
N ILE A 78 -2.55 -10.51 9.24
CA ILE A 78 -2.23 -10.19 7.82
C ILE A 78 -0.91 -10.83 7.43
N LEU A 79 0.11 -10.84 8.32
CA LEU A 79 1.38 -11.53 8.12
C LEU A 79 1.21 -13.04 7.87
N GLU A 80 0.30 -13.71 8.57
CA GLU A 80 0.00 -15.12 8.33
C GLU A 80 -0.50 -15.35 6.89
N ARG A 81 -1.38 -14.49 6.40
CA ARG A 81 -1.88 -14.53 5.02
C ARG A 81 -0.78 -14.20 4.01
N LEU A 82 0.02 -13.19 4.28
CA LEU A 82 1.17 -12.79 3.45
C LEU A 82 2.19 -13.94 3.32
N ASN A 83 2.53 -14.62 4.42
CA ASN A 83 3.43 -15.77 4.39
C ASN A 83 2.87 -16.92 3.53
N THR A 84 1.56 -17.15 3.61
CA THR A 84 0.87 -18.16 2.77
C THR A 84 0.92 -17.75 1.29
N TRP A 85 0.60 -16.50 0.99
CA TRP A 85 0.62 -15.94 -0.36
C TRP A 85 2.02 -15.95 -1.01
N ALA A 86 3.06 -15.66 -0.23
CA ALA A 86 4.44 -15.61 -0.70
C ALA A 86 5.06 -16.98 -0.97
N ASN A 87 4.41 -18.07 -0.54
CA ASN A 87 4.94 -19.40 -0.71
C ASN A 87 5.22 -19.71 -2.20
N GLY A 88 6.46 -20.11 -2.49
CA GLY A 88 6.92 -20.38 -3.86
C GLY A 88 7.31 -19.16 -4.70
N LYS A 89 7.21 -17.94 -4.17
CA LYS A 89 7.63 -16.69 -4.86
C LYS A 89 9.06 -16.34 -4.44
N SER A 90 10.04 -16.69 -5.24
CA SER A 90 11.48 -16.53 -4.91
C SER A 90 11.97 -15.08 -4.91
N ASN A 91 11.21 -14.16 -5.52
CA ASN A 91 11.54 -12.73 -5.61
C ASN A 91 10.82 -11.87 -4.53
N VAL A 92 10.10 -12.51 -3.61
CA VAL A 92 9.39 -11.82 -2.51
C VAL A 92 10.20 -11.90 -1.22
N THR A 93 10.34 -10.75 -0.55
CA THR A 93 10.92 -10.63 0.78
C THR A 93 9.89 -10.04 1.73
N ILE A 94 9.60 -10.74 2.83
CA ILE A 94 8.69 -10.27 3.88
C ILE A 94 9.52 -9.70 5.04
N ILE A 95 9.13 -8.54 5.51
CA ILE A 95 9.69 -7.93 6.71
C ILE A 95 8.53 -7.64 7.68
N GLU A 96 8.57 -8.30 8.84
CA GLU A 96 7.63 -8.05 9.91
C GLU A 96 8.05 -6.81 10.70
N GLY A 97 7.16 -5.82 10.83
CA GLY A 97 7.41 -4.65 11.67
C GLY A 97 6.79 -3.36 11.15
N ASP A 98 7.04 -2.32 11.92
CA ASP A 98 6.71 -0.94 11.56
C ASP A 98 7.76 -0.40 10.58
N TRP A 99 7.32 -0.09 9.35
CA TRP A 99 8.18 0.37 8.26
C TRP A 99 9.04 1.58 8.67
N SER A 100 8.53 2.46 9.53
CA SER A 100 9.22 3.68 9.95
C SER A 100 10.43 3.41 10.84
N SER A 101 10.53 2.21 11.41
CA SER A 101 11.61 1.79 12.32
C SER A 101 12.55 0.74 11.72
N ILE A 102 12.25 0.22 10.52
CA ILE A 102 13.11 -0.76 9.85
C ILE A 102 14.40 -0.11 9.35
N SER A 103 15.52 -0.71 9.71
CA SER A 103 16.84 -0.32 9.24
C SER A 103 17.39 -1.29 8.21
N GLY A 104 18.38 -0.86 7.43
CA GLY A 104 19.06 -1.74 6.47
C GLY A 104 18.31 -2.02 5.17
N LEU A 105 17.20 -1.32 4.92
CA LEU A 105 16.50 -1.41 3.64
C LEU A 105 17.37 -0.88 2.49
N SER A 106 17.29 -1.56 1.35
CA SER A 106 17.87 -1.13 0.08
C SER A 106 17.17 0.11 -0.47
N THR A 107 17.48 0.47 -1.71
CA THR A 107 16.73 1.45 -2.50
C THR A 107 15.89 0.74 -3.55
N TYR A 108 14.76 1.35 -3.93
CA TYR A 108 13.71 0.74 -4.73
C TYR A 108 13.37 1.60 -5.96
N ASP A 109 12.93 0.95 -7.03
CA ASP A 109 12.45 1.61 -8.24
C ASP A 109 11.00 2.11 -8.07
N GLY A 110 10.23 1.42 -7.24
CA GLY A 110 8.86 1.79 -6.90
C GLY A 110 8.57 1.62 -5.43
N ILE A 111 7.80 2.56 -4.84
CA ILE A 111 7.33 2.49 -3.45
C ILE A 111 5.83 2.74 -3.40
N PHE A 112 5.10 1.86 -2.72
CA PHE A 112 3.67 1.99 -2.46
C PHE A 112 3.40 1.97 -0.96
N LEU A 113 2.65 2.98 -0.48
CA LEU A 113 2.16 3.04 0.91
C LEU A 113 0.65 2.85 0.93
N ASP A 114 0.21 1.78 1.57
CA ASP A 114 -1.19 1.50 1.84
C ASP A 114 -1.33 0.81 3.21
N THR A 115 -1.28 1.61 4.27
CA THR A 115 -1.33 1.15 5.65
C THR A 115 -2.59 1.63 6.35
N PHE A 116 -3.11 0.83 7.28
CA PHE A 116 -4.26 1.16 8.10
C PHE A 116 -3.81 1.39 9.56
N GLY A 117 -4.40 2.42 10.21
CA GLY A 117 -4.12 2.72 11.62
C GLY A 117 -2.67 3.08 11.91
N ASP A 118 -1.97 3.62 10.93
CA ASP A 118 -0.56 3.98 11.01
C ASP A 118 -0.37 5.35 11.68
N GLU A 119 0.38 5.37 12.76
CA GLU A 119 0.72 6.57 13.53
C GLU A 119 1.97 7.31 12.99
N ASN A 120 2.67 6.74 11.99
CA ASN A 120 3.95 7.24 11.48
C ASN A 120 3.88 7.88 10.10
N LEU A 121 2.68 8.16 9.60
CA LEU A 121 2.46 8.69 8.24
C LEU A 121 3.20 10.03 8.00
N ASP A 122 3.45 10.82 9.03
CA ASP A 122 4.23 12.07 8.96
C ASP A 122 5.68 11.85 8.51
N LYS A 123 6.22 10.65 8.71
CA LYS A 123 7.59 10.27 8.32
C LYS A 123 7.69 9.78 6.88
N PHE A 124 6.56 9.53 6.20
CA PHE A 124 6.55 8.82 4.92
C PHE A 124 7.33 9.56 3.82
N LYS A 125 7.22 10.88 3.72
CA LYS A 125 7.98 11.66 2.70
C LYS A 125 9.48 11.40 2.84
N ASP A 126 10.03 11.66 4.00
CA ASP A 126 11.49 11.55 4.23
C ASP A 126 11.96 10.10 4.08
N PHE A 127 11.18 9.14 4.60
CA PHE A 127 11.47 7.73 4.45
C PHE A 127 11.51 7.36 2.96
N SER A 128 10.45 7.63 2.20
CA SER A 128 10.34 7.23 0.81
C SER A 128 11.41 7.90 -0.07
N LEU A 129 11.68 9.19 0.13
CA LEU A 129 12.75 9.90 -0.58
C LEU A 129 14.14 9.32 -0.26
N SER A 130 14.36 8.80 0.94
CA SER A 130 15.62 8.12 1.30
C SER A 130 15.77 6.73 0.71
N LYS A 131 14.67 6.12 0.24
CA LYS A 131 14.61 4.73 -0.23
C LYS A 131 14.28 4.59 -1.71
N VAL A 132 13.82 5.63 -2.37
CA VAL A 132 13.56 5.59 -3.81
C VAL A 132 14.85 5.87 -4.60
N LYS A 133 15.05 5.16 -5.70
CA LYS A 133 16.16 5.41 -6.64
C LYS A 133 15.88 6.65 -7.49
N THR A 134 16.91 7.27 -8.05
CA THR A 134 16.75 8.32 -9.08
C THR A 134 15.96 7.76 -10.25
N GLY A 135 14.92 8.47 -10.68
CA GLY A 135 13.97 8.02 -11.70
C GLY A 135 12.91 7.03 -11.19
N GLY A 136 12.92 6.75 -9.89
CA GLY A 136 11.91 5.90 -9.26
C GLY A 136 10.58 6.60 -9.02
N LYS A 137 9.58 5.83 -8.64
CA LYS A 137 8.19 6.28 -8.50
C LYS A 137 7.62 5.95 -7.13
N ILE A 138 6.79 6.85 -6.59
CA ILE A 138 6.11 6.67 -5.31
C ILE A 138 4.63 6.91 -5.51
N THR A 139 3.80 6.05 -4.94
CA THR A 139 2.36 6.28 -4.77
C THR A 139 1.93 5.92 -3.36
N TYR A 140 0.78 6.43 -2.95
CA TYR A 140 0.26 6.20 -1.60
C TYR A 140 -1.27 6.28 -1.59
N TRP A 141 -1.88 5.66 -0.58
CA TRP A 141 -3.32 5.74 -0.37
C TRP A 141 -3.78 7.19 -0.10
N ASN A 142 -4.85 7.58 -0.79
CA ASN A 142 -5.50 8.88 -0.64
C ASN A 142 -6.92 8.71 -0.11
N ASN A 143 -7.20 9.20 1.10
CA ASN A 143 -8.51 9.09 1.74
C ASN A 143 -9.56 10.08 1.22
N GLU A 144 -9.20 10.98 0.30
CA GLU A 144 -10.06 12.07 -0.15
C GLU A 144 -10.54 11.84 -1.59
N GLU A 145 -11.79 12.19 -1.87
CA GLU A 145 -12.32 12.22 -3.26
C GLU A 145 -11.87 13.48 -3.99
N LYS A 146 -10.59 13.81 -3.90
CA LYS A 146 -9.94 14.94 -4.57
C LYS A 146 -8.43 14.74 -4.61
N GLU A 147 -7.75 15.58 -5.38
CA GLU A 147 -6.30 15.69 -5.32
C GLU A 147 -5.88 16.14 -3.90
N TYR A 148 -5.08 15.29 -3.24
CA TYR A 148 -4.68 15.51 -1.86
C TYR A 148 -3.25 15.04 -1.63
N ASN A 149 -2.39 15.92 -1.12
CA ASN A 149 -0.99 15.67 -0.85
C ASN A 149 -0.66 15.89 0.65
N PRO A 150 -1.04 14.94 1.52
CA PRO A 150 -0.84 15.08 2.96
C PRO A 150 0.64 15.10 3.36
N TYR A 151 1.50 14.52 2.53
CA TYR A 151 2.93 14.40 2.80
C TYR A 151 3.77 15.56 2.24
N SER A 152 3.14 16.53 1.58
CA SER A 152 3.82 17.72 1.03
C SER A 152 4.99 17.40 0.10
N PHE A 153 4.83 16.41 -0.79
CA PHE A 153 5.77 16.21 -1.89
C PHE A 153 5.77 17.45 -2.81
N ASP A 154 6.93 17.82 -3.33
CA ASP A 154 7.06 19.06 -4.11
C ASP A 154 6.37 18.97 -5.48
N LEU A 155 6.39 17.78 -6.09
CA LEU A 155 5.75 17.49 -7.37
C LEU A 155 4.87 16.25 -7.24
N VAL A 156 3.57 16.44 -7.30
CA VAL A 156 2.57 15.36 -7.32
C VAL A 156 1.61 15.59 -8.46
N SER A 157 1.40 14.59 -9.28
CA SER A 157 0.30 14.52 -10.24
C SER A 157 -0.72 13.48 -9.78
N TYR A 158 -1.90 13.45 -10.41
CA TYR A 158 -2.97 12.55 -10.00
C TYR A 158 -3.62 11.90 -11.21
N ASP A 159 -3.85 10.59 -11.10
CA ASP A 159 -4.73 9.90 -12.03
C ASP A 159 -6.11 9.72 -11.39
N LYS A 160 -7.15 10.13 -12.13
CA LYS A 160 -8.52 9.95 -11.68
C LYS A 160 -9.02 8.55 -12.08
N ILE A 161 -9.41 7.76 -11.10
CA ILE A 161 -9.91 6.41 -11.24
C ILE A 161 -11.38 6.37 -10.83
N SER A 162 -12.26 5.87 -11.70
CA SER A 162 -13.65 5.64 -11.32
C SER A 162 -13.74 4.40 -10.45
N VAL A 163 -14.41 4.53 -9.32
CA VAL A 163 -14.64 3.47 -8.35
C VAL A 163 -16.12 3.44 -7.97
N ASN A 164 -16.57 2.32 -7.46
CA ASN A 164 -17.96 2.16 -6.98
C ASN A 164 -17.92 1.46 -5.62
N PRO A 165 -17.44 2.14 -4.58
CA PRO A 165 -17.40 1.56 -3.24
C PRO A 165 -18.82 1.27 -2.77
N GLU A 166 -18.98 0.13 -2.10
CA GLU A 166 -20.14 -0.07 -1.25
C GLU A 166 -20.12 0.97 -0.12
N GLU A 167 -21.23 1.06 0.64
CA GLU A 167 -21.24 1.92 1.82
C GLU A 167 -20.10 1.50 2.75
N ASN A 168 -19.16 2.41 2.96
CA ASN A 168 -18.00 2.18 3.82
C ASN A 168 -17.89 3.33 4.83
N MET A 169 -17.27 3.04 5.97
CA MET A 169 -17.08 3.98 7.07
C MET A 169 -15.67 4.54 7.13
N TYR A 170 -14.78 4.03 6.27
CA TYR A 170 -13.35 4.30 6.35
C TYR A 170 -12.91 5.52 5.54
N THR A 171 -13.47 5.70 4.34
CA THR A 171 -13.03 6.77 3.43
C THR A 171 -14.16 7.73 3.04
N LEU A 172 -13.79 8.91 2.53
CA LEU A 172 -14.73 9.85 1.93
C LEU A 172 -14.96 9.58 0.43
N ILE A 173 -14.34 8.54 -0.11
CA ILE A 173 -14.40 8.17 -1.52
C ILE A 173 -15.79 7.60 -1.84
N LYS A 174 -16.42 8.11 -2.91
CA LYS A 174 -17.74 7.68 -3.37
C LYS A 174 -17.73 7.16 -4.80
N ASN A 175 -17.21 7.95 -5.73
CA ASN A 175 -17.27 7.63 -7.17
C ASN A 175 -15.91 7.71 -7.85
N ASN A 176 -14.99 8.47 -7.29
CA ASN A 176 -13.70 8.73 -7.90
C ASN A 176 -12.59 8.68 -6.86
N TYR A 177 -11.52 8.03 -7.24
CA TYR A 177 -10.27 8.05 -6.52
C TYR A 177 -9.25 8.88 -7.29
N TYR A 178 -8.45 9.66 -6.60
CA TYR A 178 -7.36 10.45 -7.18
C TYR A 178 -6.04 9.85 -6.72
N MET A 179 -5.50 8.95 -7.54
CA MET A 179 -4.24 8.25 -7.25
C MET A 179 -3.07 9.21 -7.32
N PRO A 180 -2.34 9.44 -6.23
CA PRO A 180 -1.17 10.31 -6.22
C PRO A 180 0.00 9.67 -6.96
N LYS A 181 0.76 10.48 -7.71
CA LYS A 181 1.92 10.05 -8.49
C LYS A 181 3.09 10.99 -8.25
N VAL A 182 4.16 10.47 -7.65
CA VAL A 182 5.43 11.17 -7.45
C VAL A 182 6.49 10.51 -8.33
N GLU A 183 7.12 11.29 -9.19
CA GLU A 183 8.21 10.85 -10.09
C GLU A 183 9.48 11.63 -9.77
N LEU A 184 10.63 10.97 -9.62
CA LEU A 184 11.92 11.53 -9.16
C LEU A 184 13.01 11.47 -10.22
#